data_2ac9b53be41a748c3f9636f8012ee4da
#
_entry.id   2ac9b53be41a748c3f9636f8012ee4da
#
_cell.length_a   1.000
_cell.length_b   1.000
_cell.length_c   1.000
_cell.angle_alpha   90.00
_cell.angle_beta   90.00
_cell.angle_gamma   90.00
#
_symmetry.space_group_name_H-M   'P 1'
#
loop_
_entity.id
_entity.type
_entity.pdbx_description
1 polymer ?
#
loop_
_entity_poly.entity_id
_entity_poly.type
_entity_poly.pdbx_seq_one_letter_code
_entity_poly.pdbx_strand_id
1 'polypeptide(L)'
;MANISTASGYAVFSAQNPETLKLLTQAADTMKDNVSYPTDFKWVDAHSNRARTRQRVFFVGFGCWTFSNIIHALPTHIADQDIPELTSEPWSILWDFSDMEPSEEFCGNFTLKVEHLAHTRVEESQVSALEEETYDRAQEGHSLLRYPDLY
;
A
#
# COMPACT_ATOMS: atom_id res chain seq x y z
N MET A 1 19.87 9.82 11.90
CA MET A 1 19.65 9.40 10.51
C MET A 1 18.46 8.46 10.48
N ALA A 2 17.48 8.75 9.64
CA ALA A 2 16.30 7.88 9.55
C ALA A 2 16.68 6.59 8.83
N ASN A 3 16.18 5.48 9.33
CA ASN A 3 16.30 4.20 8.65
C ASN A 3 15.37 4.19 7.45
N ILE A 4 15.80 3.59 6.37
CA ILE A 4 15.02 3.49 5.15
C ILE A 4 14.82 2.02 4.84
N SER A 5 13.57 1.62 4.71
CA SER A 5 13.24 0.27 4.27
C SER A 5 12.95 0.25 2.78
N THR A 6 13.21 -0.90 2.17
CA THR A 6 12.90 -1.16 0.77
C THR A 6 11.81 -2.23 0.73
N ALA A 7 10.73 -1.94 0.00
CA ALA A 7 9.59 -2.83 -0.09
C ALA A 7 9.32 -3.20 -1.55
N SER A 8 8.82 -4.40 -1.75
CA SER A 8 8.33 -4.83 -3.06
C SER A 8 7.19 -5.82 -2.90
N GLY A 9 6.26 -5.78 -3.82
CA GLY A 9 5.09 -6.63 -3.78
C GLY A 9 4.01 -6.11 -4.70
N TYR A 10 2.77 -6.30 -4.27
CA TYR A 10 1.64 -5.82 -5.06
C TYR A 10 0.58 -5.18 -4.19
N ALA A 11 -0.24 -4.35 -4.83
CA ALA A 11 -1.41 -3.76 -4.22
C ALA A 11 -2.61 -4.03 -5.11
N VAL A 12 -3.75 -4.31 -4.49
CA VAL A 12 -5.02 -4.49 -5.19
C VAL A 12 -5.98 -3.41 -4.72
N PHE A 13 -6.30 -2.51 -5.62
CA PHE A 13 -7.29 -1.45 -5.38
C PHE A 13 -8.65 -1.97 -5.80
N SER A 14 -9.66 -1.75 -4.96
CA SER A 14 -11.02 -2.21 -5.23
C SER A 14 -12.01 -1.08 -4.94
N ALA A 15 -12.96 -0.90 -5.84
CA ALA A 15 -14.03 0.08 -5.71
C ALA A 15 -15.28 -0.45 -6.42
N GLN A 16 -16.42 0.21 -6.20
CA GLN A 16 -17.70 -0.25 -6.79
C GLN A 16 -17.87 0.17 -8.23
N ASN A 17 -17.16 1.19 -8.67
CA ASN A 17 -17.29 1.66 -10.05
C ASN A 17 -15.94 2.15 -10.58
N PRO A 18 -15.80 2.23 -11.92
CA PRO A 18 -14.52 2.61 -12.53
C PRO A 18 -14.03 4.01 -12.18
N GLU A 19 -14.94 4.95 -11.98
CA GLU A 19 -14.57 6.32 -11.64
C GLU A 19 -13.92 6.39 -10.26
N THR A 20 -14.54 5.75 -9.27
CA THR A 20 -14.00 5.70 -7.91
C THR A 20 -12.67 4.98 -7.89
N LEU A 21 -12.53 3.90 -8.65
CA LEU A 21 -11.27 3.18 -8.75
C LEU A 21 -10.15 4.08 -9.28
N LYS A 22 -10.44 4.83 -10.34
CA LYS A 22 -9.48 5.75 -10.93
C LYS A 22 -9.04 6.82 -9.94
N LEU A 23 -10.02 7.43 -9.24
CA LEU A 23 -9.72 8.44 -8.24
C LEU A 23 -8.89 7.88 -7.09
N LEU A 24 -9.20 6.66 -6.65
CA LEU A 24 -8.46 6.01 -5.56
C LEU A 24 -7.00 5.75 -5.94
N THR A 25 -6.77 5.20 -7.12
CA THR A 25 -5.41 4.91 -7.57
C THR A 25 -4.60 6.18 -7.77
N GLN A 26 -5.20 7.23 -8.30
CA GLN A 26 -4.54 8.52 -8.46
C GLN A 26 -4.21 9.15 -7.10
N ALA A 27 -5.15 9.10 -6.16
CA ALA A 27 -4.94 9.66 -4.83
C ALA A 27 -3.82 8.94 -4.08
N ALA A 28 -3.75 7.63 -4.19
CA ALA A 28 -2.70 6.85 -3.55
C ALA A 28 -1.32 7.15 -4.17
N ASP A 29 -1.27 7.31 -5.48
CA ASP A 29 0.00 7.57 -6.19
C ASP A 29 0.65 8.88 -5.74
N THR A 30 -0.13 9.87 -5.34
CA THR A 30 0.42 11.16 -4.89
C THR A 30 1.15 11.07 -3.55
N MET A 31 1.06 9.93 -2.84
CA MET A 31 1.77 9.76 -1.57
C MET A 31 3.28 9.96 -1.71
N LYS A 32 3.84 9.61 -2.86
CA LYS A 32 5.26 9.83 -3.16
C LYS A 32 5.69 11.29 -3.10
N ASP A 33 4.73 12.21 -3.26
CA ASP A 33 5.00 13.65 -3.22
C ASP A 33 4.78 14.26 -1.84
N ASN A 34 4.43 13.44 -0.85
CA ASN A 34 4.17 13.90 0.51
C ASN A 34 5.48 14.10 1.27
N VAL A 35 5.79 15.36 1.61
CA VAL A 35 7.04 15.70 2.27
C VAL A 35 7.11 15.24 3.73
N SER A 36 5.96 14.99 4.36
CA SER A 36 5.90 14.51 5.74
C SER A 36 6.23 13.04 5.88
N TYR A 37 6.11 12.29 4.79
CA TYR A 37 6.37 10.87 4.76
C TYR A 37 7.30 10.57 3.59
N PRO A 38 8.61 10.84 3.74
CA PRO A 38 9.55 10.59 2.66
C PRO A 38 9.44 9.16 2.16
N THR A 39 8.98 9.04 0.94
CA THR A 39 8.78 7.75 0.32
C THR A 39 8.94 7.91 -1.19
N ASP A 40 9.25 6.82 -1.82
CA ASP A 40 9.18 6.73 -3.26
C ASP A 40 8.61 5.36 -3.58
N PHE A 41 7.74 5.31 -4.56
CA PHE A 41 7.30 4.04 -5.09
C PHE A 41 6.98 4.16 -6.56
N LYS A 42 7.16 3.06 -7.24
CA LYS A 42 6.93 2.98 -8.67
C LYS A 42 5.97 1.84 -8.92
N TRP A 43 4.87 2.19 -9.57
CA TRP A 43 3.91 1.19 -10.03
C TRP A 43 4.41 0.56 -11.30
N VAL A 44 4.36 -0.76 -11.37
CA VAL A 44 4.72 -1.49 -12.58
C VAL A 44 3.64 -2.53 -12.85
N ASP A 45 3.46 -2.84 -14.11
CA ASP A 45 2.59 -3.93 -14.56
C ASP A 45 1.18 -3.87 -13.99
N ALA A 46 0.50 -2.73 -14.20
CA ALA A 46 -0.87 -2.53 -13.73
C ALA A 46 -1.87 -3.32 -14.58
N HIS A 47 -2.76 -4.05 -13.92
CA HIS A 47 -3.80 -4.84 -14.58
C HIS A 47 -5.14 -4.59 -13.91
N SER A 48 -6.16 -4.35 -14.73
CA SER A 48 -7.53 -4.17 -14.26
C SER A 48 -8.40 -5.36 -14.67
N ASN A 49 -9.40 -5.66 -13.84
CA ASN A 49 -10.43 -6.61 -14.26
C ASN A 49 -11.30 -5.98 -15.37
N ARG A 50 -12.14 -6.80 -16.01
CA ARG A 50 -12.96 -6.34 -17.13
C ARG A 50 -13.93 -5.22 -16.74
N ALA A 51 -14.51 -5.30 -15.53
CA ALA A 51 -15.44 -4.30 -15.02
C ALA A 51 -14.75 -3.01 -14.56
N ARG A 52 -13.43 -2.99 -14.46
CA ARG A 52 -12.63 -1.89 -13.97
C ARG A 52 -13.03 -1.46 -12.55
N THR A 53 -13.32 -2.44 -11.72
CA THR A 53 -13.62 -2.25 -10.30
C THR A 53 -12.47 -2.72 -9.41
N ARG A 54 -11.50 -3.41 -9.98
CA ARG A 54 -10.29 -3.86 -9.29
C ARG A 54 -9.09 -3.63 -10.18
N GLN A 55 -8.02 -3.15 -9.57
CA GLN A 55 -6.75 -2.96 -10.26
C GLN A 55 -5.64 -3.48 -9.38
N ARG A 56 -4.83 -4.38 -9.94
CA ARG A 56 -3.62 -4.87 -9.30
C ARG A 56 -2.43 -4.16 -9.90
N VAL A 57 -1.53 -3.70 -9.05
CA VAL A 57 -0.26 -3.13 -9.47
C VAL A 57 0.86 -3.80 -8.71
N PHE A 58 1.97 -4.06 -9.37
CA PHE A 58 3.21 -4.37 -8.68
C PHE A 58 3.90 -3.08 -8.33
N PHE A 59 4.60 -3.07 -7.22
CA PHE A 59 5.34 -1.90 -6.83
C PHE A 59 6.70 -2.26 -6.24
N VAL A 60 7.61 -1.34 -6.37
CA VAL A 60 8.84 -1.28 -5.59
C VAL A 60 8.86 0.10 -4.95
N GLY A 61 9.29 0.16 -3.71
CA GLY A 61 9.30 1.43 -3.02
C GLY A 61 10.18 1.42 -1.79
N PHE A 62 10.32 2.57 -1.19
CA PHE A 62 11.01 2.70 0.08
C PHE A 62 10.31 3.78 0.91
N GLY A 63 10.49 3.67 2.21
CA GLY A 63 9.94 4.64 3.13
C GLY A 63 10.77 4.72 4.39
N CYS A 64 10.58 5.79 5.15
CA CYS A 64 11.24 5.96 6.43
C CYS A 64 10.74 4.91 7.42
N TRP A 65 11.68 4.27 8.09
CA TRP A 65 11.51 3.20 9.07
C TRP A 65 11.01 1.92 8.43
N THR A 66 9.73 1.81 8.17
CA THR A 66 9.14 0.67 7.48
C THR A 66 8.12 1.17 6.46
N PHE A 67 7.90 0.40 5.43
CA PHE A 67 6.89 0.75 4.43
C PHE A 67 5.48 0.68 5.00
N SER A 68 5.25 -0.12 6.03
CA SER A 68 3.96 -0.19 6.73
C SER A 68 3.53 1.19 7.25
N ASN A 69 4.48 2.02 7.69
CA ASN A 69 4.16 3.37 8.15
C ASN A 69 3.53 4.21 7.04
N ILE A 70 3.96 4.01 5.81
CA ILE A 70 3.40 4.71 4.66
C ILE A 70 1.95 4.29 4.45
N ILE A 71 1.68 2.99 4.56
CA ILE A 71 0.33 2.45 4.39
C ILE A 71 -0.59 2.98 5.49
N HIS A 72 -0.12 3.05 6.74
CA HIS A 72 -0.92 3.59 7.84
C HIS A 72 -1.20 5.08 7.70
N ALA A 73 -0.32 5.83 7.04
CA ALA A 73 -0.50 7.25 6.79
C ALA A 73 -1.40 7.54 5.58
N LEU A 74 -1.62 6.55 4.74
CA LEU A 74 -2.33 6.72 3.47
C LEU A 74 -3.76 7.24 3.62
N PRO A 75 -4.59 6.75 4.57
CA PRO A 75 -5.95 7.28 4.71
C PRO A 75 -5.98 8.79 4.97
N THR A 76 -5.13 9.30 5.83
CA THR A 76 -5.04 10.75 6.08
C THR A 76 -4.60 11.50 4.83
N HIS A 77 -3.64 10.96 4.10
CA HIS A 77 -3.16 11.55 2.87
C HIS A 77 -4.27 11.63 1.81
N ILE A 78 -5.07 10.58 1.66
CA ILE A 78 -6.22 10.58 0.74
C ILE A 78 -7.27 11.58 1.21
N ALA A 79 -7.56 11.64 2.51
CA ALA A 79 -8.53 12.56 3.07
C ALA A 79 -8.17 14.02 2.81
N ASP A 80 -6.89 14.35 2.87
CA ASP A 80 -6.40 15.71 2.67
C ASP A 80 -6.62 16.22 1.24
N GLN A 81 -6.90 15.35 0.29
CA GLN A 81 -7.16 15.74 -1.09
C GLN A 81 -8.60 16.14 -1.35
N ASP A 82 -9.50 15.95 -0.38
CA ASP A 82 -10.90 16.35 -0.45
C ASP A 82 -11.62 15.87 -1.71
N ILE A 83 -11.57 14.54 -1.93
CA ILE A 83 -12.25 13.93 -3.08
C ILE A 83 -13.59 13.36 -2.61
N PRO A 84 -14.73 13.99 -2.95
CA PRO A 84 -16.05 13.57 -2.43
C PRO A 84 -16.41 12.13 -2.70
N GLU A 85 -16.06 11.61 -3.87
CA GLU A 85 -16.36 10.23 -4.27
C GLU A 85 -15.66 9.22 -3.36
N LEU A 86 -14.49 9.56 -2.84
CA LEU A 86 -13.74 8.69 -1.93
C LEU A 86 -14.28 8.71 -0.51
N THR A 87 -15.15 9.65 -0.19
CA THR A 87 -15.89 9.65 1.08
C THR A 87 -17.23 8.91 0.94
N SER A 88 -17.96 9.18 -0.13
CA SER A 88 -19.31 8.63 -0.31
C SER A 88 -19.34 7.17 -0.73
N GLU A 89 -18.28 6.68 -1.37
CA GLU A 89 -18.24 5.33 -1.91
C GLU A 89 -17.28 4.45 -1.09
N PRO A 90 -17.62 3.16 -0.90
CA PRO A 90 -16.69 2.25 -0.25
C PRO A 90 -15.55 1.87 -1.19
N TRP A 91 -14.39 1.61 -0.60
CA TRP A 91 -13.23 1.14 -1.36
C TRP A 91 -12.27 0.42 -0.42
N SER A 92 -11.34 -0.31 -1.00
CA SER A 92 -10.29 -0.97 -0.23
C SER A 92 -9.01 -1.06 -1.04
N ILE A 93 -7.89 -1.20 -0.32
CA ILE A 93 -6.59 -1.45 -0.90
C ILE A 93 -5.97 -2.60 -0.12
N LEU A 94 -5.63 -3.67 -0.80
CA LEU A 94 -4.90 -4.78 -0.22
C LEU A 94 -3.43 -4.64 -0.61
N TRP A 95 -2.55 -4.63 0.39
CA TRP A 95 -1.11 -4.57 0.19
C TRP A 95 -0.48 -5.88 0.61
N ASP A 96 0.26 -6.51 -0.28
CA ASP A 96 1.02 -7.73 0.02
C ASP A 96 2.46 -7.50 -0.43
N PHE A 97 3.39 -7.46 0.52
CA PHE A 97 4.75 -7.03 0.22
C PHE A 97 5.77 -7.60 1.18
N SER A 98 7.01 -7.61 0.72
CA SER A 98 8.18 -7.83 1.55
C SER A 98 8.82 -6.48 1.84
N ASP A 99 9.26 -6.31 3.07
CA ASP A 99 9.90 -5.08 3.54
C ASP A 99 11.25 -5.43 4.16
N MET A 100 12.27 -4.67 3.83
CA MET A 100 13.62 -4.91 4.32
C MET A 100 14.26 -3.60 4.75
N GLU A 101 14.75 -3.57 5.97
CA GLU A 101 15.47 -2.45 6.53
C GLU A 101 16.91 -2.92 6.82
N PRO A 102 17.89 -2.58 5.93
CA PRO A 102 19.23 -3.16 6.02
C PRO A 102 20.01 -2.83 7.29
N SER A 103 19.86 -1.62 7.82
CA SER A 103 20.62 -1.21 9.01
C SER A 103 20.16 -1.92 10.28
N GLU A 104 18.89 -2.31 10.35
CA GLU A 104 18.34 -3.09 11.44
C GLU A 104 18.36 -4.59 11.16
N GLU A 105 18.79 -4.96 9.97
CA GLU A 105 18.72 -6.34 9.47
C GLU A 105 17.31 -6.92 9.57
N PHE A 106 16.32 -6.05 9.48
CA PHE A 106 14.93 -6.41 9.56
C PHE A 106 14.42 -6.83 8.18
N CYS A 107 13.71 -7.92 8.17
CA CYS A 107 13.07 -8.42 6.96
C CYS A 107 11.70 -8.97 7.35
N GLY A 108 10.71 -8.71 6.54
CA GLY A 108 9.38 -9.21 6.83
C GLY A 108 8.48 -9.29 5.61
N ASN A 109 7.46 -10.11 5.72
CA ASN A 109 6.38 -10.20 4.76
C ASN A 109 5.11 -9.72 5.44
N PHE A 110 4.34 -8.88 4.76
CA PHE A 110 3.17 -8.25 5.34
C PHE A 110 2.01 -8.29 4.36
N THR A 111 0.82 -8.55 4.89
CA THR A 111 -0.42 -8.35 4.15
C THR A 111 -1.28 -7.40 4.96
N LEU A 112 -1.48 -6.20 4.45
CA LEU A 112 -2.24 -5.14 5.10
C LEU A 112 -3.43 -4.77 4.22
N LYS A 113 -4.56 -4.52 4.85
CA LYS A 113 -5.76 -4.07 4.15
C LYS A 113 -6.20 -2.72 4.68
N VAL A 114 -6.37 -1.76 3.78
CA VAL A 114 -6.98 -0.46 4.08
C VAL A 114 -8.42 -0.53 3.58
N GLU A 115 -9.38 -0.28 4.47
CA GLU A 115 -10.79 -0.40 4.13
C GLU A 115 -11.55 0.84 4.54
N HIS A 116 -12.29 1.40 3.60
CA HIS A 116 -13.14 2.56 3.81
C HIS A 116 -14.60 2.17 3.60
N LEU A 117 -15.44 2.54 4.55
CA LEU A 117 -16.89 2.34 4.47
C LEU A 117 -17.55 3.62 3.92
N ALA A 118 -18.59 3.44 3.12
CA ALA A 118 -19.32 4.54 2.51
C ALA A 118 -19.80 5.54 3.58
N HIS A 119 -19.70 6.82 3.26
CA HIS A 119 -20.17 7.93 4.10
C HIS A 119 -19.51 8.03 5.48
N THR A 120 -18.31 7.46 5.63
CA THR A 120 -17.49 7.63 6.82
C THR A 120 -16.32 8.57 6.51
N ARG A 121 -15.61 8.99 7.54
CA ARG A 121 -14.44 9.85 7.36
C ARG A 121 -13.29 9.03 6.79
N VAL A 122 -12.69 9.53 5.71
CA VAL A 122 -11.61 8.79 5.03
C VAL A 122 -10.41 8.58 5.94
N GLU A 123 -10.04 9.59 6.75
CA GLU A 123 -8.92 9.48 7.67
C GLU A 123 -9.14 8.42 8.76
N GLU A 124 -10.37 7.98 8.96
CA GLU A 124 -10.72 6.92 9.90
C GLU A 124 -10.81 5.55 9.24
N SER A 125 -10.41 5.43 7.98
CA SER A 125 -10.36 4.15 7.28
C SER A 125 -9.49 3.16 8.05
N GLN A 126 -9.96 1.94 8.16
CA GLN A 126 -9.31 0.94 8.96
C GLN A 126 -8.13 0.30 8.22
N VAL A 127 -6.98 0.24 8.88
CA VAL A 127 -5.82 -0.51 8.39
C VAL A 127 -5.67 -1.75 9.25
N SER A 128 -5.80 -2.92 8.64
CA SER A 128 -5.75 -4.21 9.34
C SER A 128 -4.59 -5.03 8.83
N ALA A 129 -3.84 -5.63 9.75
CA ALA A 129 -2.81 -6.60 9.40
C ALA A 129 -3.47 -7.97 9.27
N LEU A 130 -3.48 -8.52 8.06
CA LEU A 130 -4.01 -9.85 7.79
C LEU A 130 -2.94 -10.91 7.99
N GLU A 131 -1.70 -10.58 7.70
CA GLU A 131 -0.57 -11.47 7.87
C GLU A 131 0.68 -10.64 8.10
N GLU A 132 1.48 -11.03 9.08
CA GLU A 132 2.78 -10.42 9.35
C GLU A 132 3.76 -11.53 9.69
N GLU A 133 4.92 -11.47 9.07
CA GLU A 133 5.96 -12.45 9.27
C GLU A 133 7.30 -11.73 9.19
N THR A 134 8.09 -11.81 10.26
CA THR A 134 9.40 -11.16 10.31
C THR A 134 10.49 -12.19 10.44
N TYR A 135 11.63 -11.91 9.85
CA TYR A 135 12.77 -12.81 9.83
C TYR A 135 14.02 -12.08 10.27
N ASP A 136 14.88 -12.80 10.97
CA ASP A 136 16.26 -12.35 11.17
C ASP A 136 16.99 -12.59 9.86
N ARG A 137 17.49 -11.52 9.26
CA ARG A 137 18.18 -11.59 7.98
C ARG A 137 19.38 -12.55 7.99
N ALA A 138 20.07 -12.64 9.12
CA ALA A 138 21.23 -13.53 9.25
C ALA A 138 20.84 -15.00 9.23
N GLN A 139 19.59 -15.33 9.59
CA GLN A 139 19.08 -16.69 9.62
C GLN A 139 18.40 -17.09 8.30
N GLU A 140 18.15 -16.12 7.46
CA GLU A 140 17.30 -16.32 6.30
C GLU A 140 17.84 -17.30 5.29
N GLY A 141 18.95 -17.09 4.74
CA GLY A 141 19.49 -17.99 3.76
C GLY A 141 18.70 -18.15 2.47
N HIS A 142 17.61 -17.42 2.31
CA HIS A 142 16.77 -17.47 1.10
C HIS A 142 16.23 -16.09 0.79
N SER A 143 15.63 -15.94 -0.40
CA SER A 143 15.07 -14.67 -0.85
C SER A 143 13.89 -14.24 0.01
N LEU A 144 13.88 -12.97 0.37
CA LEU A 144 12.77 -12.35 1.12
C LEU A 144 11.77 -11.70 0.20
N LEU A 145 12.05 -11.64 -1.09
CA LEU A 145 11.11 -11.08 -2.05
C LEU A 145 9.96 -12.05 -2.27
N ARG A 146 8.76 -11.55 -2.18
CA ARG A 146 7.58 -12.32 -2.50
C ARG A 146 7.20 -12.08 -3.95
N TYR A 147 6.83 -13.17 -4.61
CA TYR A 147 6.29 -13.13 -5.95
C TYR A 147 4.85 -13.59 -5.86
N PRO A 148 3.93 -12.66 -5.64
CA PRO A 148 2.53 -13.00 -5.42
C PRO A 148 1.91 -13.66 -6.64
N ASP A 149 1.00 -14.59 -6.36
CA ASP A 149 0.22 -15.21 -7.41
C ASP A 149 -0.64 -14.15 -8.10
N LEU A 150 -0.66 -14.22 -9.39
CA LEU A 150 -1.38 -13.27 -10.20
C LEU A 150 -2.84 -13.65 -10.44
N TYR A 151 -3.27 -14.73 -9.80
CA TYR A 151 -4.59 -15.38 -9.97
C TYR A 151 -5.14 -15.27 -11.34
#